data_811d3adc673ddcecb5cafde6153c22d8
#
_entry.id   811d3adc673ddcecb5cafde6153c22d8
#
_cell.length_a   1.000
_cell.length_b   1.000
_cell.length_c   1.000
_cell.angle_alpha   90.00
_cell.angle_beta   90.00
_cell.angle_gamma   90.00
#
_symmetry.space_group_name_H-M   'P 1'
#
loop_
_entity.id
_entity.type
_entity.pdbx_description
1 polymer ?
#
loop_
_entity_poly.entity_id
_entity_poly.type
_entity_poly.pdbx_seq_one_letter_code
_entity_poly.pdbx_strand_id
1 'polypeptide(L)'
;EFLNLDSSRKYKELESNEVTKFHILFSILVDQNVLIVDNTEESLTTEDKEEISELILDKSNNANVIILDTMLNSFNSIADKVLVITDGIKSYFGSLEDLLILKQLTAINVSSQENLDEILEGHQFTIYHNNEIVVREEVLEEVVYALLKNNIEVFQIRNLGEKIKLYEGEADL
;
A
#
# COMPACT_ATOMS: atom_id res chain seq x y z
N GLU A 1 -22.45 -10.76 -19.16
CA GLU A 1 -22.35 -9.29 -19.00
C GLU A 1 -21.17 -9.04 -18.09
N PHE A 2 -20.08 -8.53 -18.64
CA PHE A 2 -18.89 -8.15 -17.87
C PHE A 2 -18.99 -6.67 -17.50
N LEU A 3 -18.68 -6.33 -16.26
CA LEU A 3 -18.67 -4.96 -15.74
C LEU A 3 -20.02 -4.22 -15.89
N ASN A 4 -21.10 -4.97 -15.98
CA ASN A 4 -22.46 -4.42 -16.17
C ASN A 4 -22.61 -3.49 -17.39
N LEU A 5 -21.79 -3.68 -18.43
CA LEU A 5 -21.88 -2.91 -19.67
C LEU A 5 -22.98 -3.45 -20.57
N ASP A 6 -23.93 -2.60 -20.95
CA ASP A 6 -24.98 -2.94 -21.90
C ASP A 6 -24.44 -2.90 -23.34
N SER A 7 -24.23 -4.09 -23.92
CA SER A 7 -23.71 -4.27 -25.28
C SER A 7 -24.63 -3.72 -26.38
N SER A 8 -25.88 -3.34 -26.09
CA SER A 8 -26.80 -2.74 -27.04
C SER A 8 -26.60 -1.23 -27.21
N ARG A 9 -25.91 -0.58 -26.22
CA ARG A 9 -25.65 0.86 -26.26
C ARG A 9 -24.47 1.20 -27.17
N LYS A 10 -24.55 2.38 -27.78
CA LYS A 10 -23.44 2.91 -28.58
C LYS A 10 -22.45 3.61 -27.66
N TYR A 11 -21.16 3.55 -28.02
CA TYR A 11 -20.06 4.19 -27.26
C TYR A 11 -20.37 5.65 -26.84
N LYS A 12 -20.97 6.45 -27.71
CA LYS A 12 -21.34 7.85 -27.43
C LYS A 12 -22.47 8.02 -26.42
N GLU A 13 -23.12 6.94 -26.02
CA GLU A 13 -24.24 6.90 -25.06
C GLU A 13 -23.79 6.39 -23.70
N LEU A 14 -22.51 6.02 -23.56
CA LEU A 14 -21.90 5.56 -22.32
C LEU A 14 -21.63 6.74 -21.38
N GLU A 15 -21.82 6.50 -20.10
CA GLU A 15 -21.40 7.42 -19.03
C GLU A 15 -19.88 7.32 -18.79
N SER A 16 -19.31 8.27 -18.02
CA SER A 16 -17.86 8.36 -17.84
C SER A 16 -17.25 7.06 -17.25
N ASN A 17 -17.89 6.48 -16.25
CA ASN A 17 -17.46 5.22 -15.64
C ASN A 17 -17.57 4.04 -16.63
N GLU A 18 -18.65 3.99 -17.42
CA GLU A 18 -18.83 2.96 -18.46
C GLU A 18 -17.78 3.08 -19.57
N VAL A 19 -17.37 4.30 -19.92
CA VAL A 19 -16.28 4.55 -20.87
C VAL A 19 -14.95 4.01 -20.34
N THR A 20 -14.66 4.26 -19.05
CA THR A 20 -13.45 3.72 -18.41
C THR A 20 -13.44 2.19 -18.43
N LYS A 21 -14.54 1.56 -18.01
CA LYS A 21 -14.71 0.09 -18.05
C LYS A 21 -14.53 -0.45 -19.47
N PHE A 22 -15.14 0.19 -20.47
CA PHE A 22 -15.00 -0.22 -21.87
C PHE A 22 -13.56 -0.14 -22.33
N HIS A 23 -12.82 0.93 -22.03
CA HIS A 23 -11.44 1.08 -22.41
C HIS A 23 -10.54 0.01 -21.76
N ILE A 24 -10.77 -0.30 -20.47
CA ILE A 24 -10.01 -1.34 -19.78
C ILE A 24 -10.26 -2.69 -20.41
N LEU A 25 -11.54 -3.08 -20.62
CA LEU A 25 -11.89 -4.33 -21.29
C LEU A 25 -11.29 -4.44 -22.68
N PHE A 26 -11.40 -3.38 -23.47
CA PHE A 26 -10.82 -3.36 -24.82
C PHE A 26 -9.30 -3.55 -24.76
N SER A 27 -8.64 -2.89 -23.83
CA SER A 27 -7.19 -2.99 -23.66
C SER A 27 -6.75 -4.39 -23.21
N ILE A 28 -7.54 -5.06 -22.37
CA ILE A 28 -7.28 -6.45 -21.95
C ILE A 28 -7.43 -7.42 -23.13
N LEU A 29 -8.41 -7.21 -23.98
CA LEU A 29 -8.68 -8.09 -25.13
C LEU A 29 -7.64 -7.96 -26.27
N VAL A 30 -6.95 -6.82 -26.34
CA VAL A 30 -5.88 -6.63 -27.34
C VAL A 30 -4.64 -7.40 -26.91
N ASP A 31 -4.02 -8.12 -27.85
CA ASP A 31 -2.74 -8.80 -27.62
C ASP A 31 -1.59 -7.81 -27.56
N GLN A 32 -1.07 -7.59 -26.35
CA GLN A 32 -0.02 -6.61 -26.08
C GLN A 32 0.91 -7.09 -24.96
N ASN A 33 2.17 -6.67 -25.00
CA ASN A 33 3.18 -7.02 -23.99
C ASN A 33 3.10 -6.17 -22.72
N VAL A 34 2.45 -5.02 -22.80
CA VAL A 34 2.29 -4.07 -21.67
C VAL A 34 0.86 -3.58 -21.64
N LEU A 35 0.20 -3.73 -20.51
CA LEU A 35 -1.11 -3.17 -20.22
C LEU A 35 -0.96 -2.06 -19.18
N ILE A 36 -1.48 -0.88 -19.45
CA ILE A 36 -1.54 0.23 -18.49
C ILE A 36 -3.02 0.48 -18.17
N VAL A 37 -3.37 0.39 -16.90
CA VAL A 37 -4.70 0.71 -16.36
C VAL A 37 -4.60 2.00 -15.56
N ASP A 38 -5.25 3.06 -16.03
CA ASP A 38 -5.31 4.35 -15.34
C ASP A 38 -6.65 4.50 -14.62
N ASN A 39 -6.63 4.49 -13.29
CA ASN A 39 -7.77 4.71 -12.41
C ASN A 39 -7.57 5.94 -11.51
N THR A 40 -6.75 6.89 -11.92
CA THR A 40 -6.45 8.09 -11.12
C THR A 40 -7.67 9.00 -10.91
N GLU A 41 -8.71 8.89 -11.73
CA GLU A 41 -9.98 9.61 -11.57
C GLU A 41 -11.00 8.87 -10.67
N GLU A 42 -10.63 7.71 -10.11
CA GLU A 42 -11.47 6.91 -9.19
C GLU A 42 -12.88 6.61 -9.75
N SER A 43 -12.97 6.40 -11.05
CA SER A 43 -14.24 6.17 -11.75
C SER A 43 -14.80 4.75 -11.58
N LEU A 44 -14.03 3.83 -10.99
CA LEU A 44 -14.40 2.43 -10.78
C LEU A 44 -14.92 2.21 -9.37
N THR A 45 -16.03 1.48 -9.25
CA THR A 45 -16.54 0.98 -7.96
C THR A 45 -15.66 -0.16 -7.43
N THR A 46 -15.82 -0.54 -6.17
CA THR A 46 -15.12 -1.69 -5.58
C THR A 46 -15.41 -2.98 -6.35
N GLU A 47 -16.67 -3.21 -6.71
CA GLU A 47 -17.10 -4.37 -7.49
C GLU A 47 -16.43 -4.38 -8.88
N ASP A 48 -16.38 -3.23 -9.55
CA ASP A 48 -15.70 -3.11 -10.83
C ASP A 48 -14.19 -3.45 -10.72
N LYS A 49 -13.54 -3.01 -9.64
CA LYS A 49 -12.12 -3.28 -9.39
C LYS A 49 -11.86 -4.76 -9.13
N GLU A 50 -12.76 -5.46 -8.44
CA GLU A 50 -12.67 -6.91 -8.23
C GLU A 50 -12.77 -7.67 -9.56
N GLU A 51 -13.79 -7.39 -10.38
CA GLU A 51 -13.96 -8.01 -11.70
C GLU A 51 -12.77 -7.73 -12.64
N ILE A 52 -12.29 -6.48 -12.65
CA ILE A 52 -11.12 -6.08 -13.44
C ILE A 52 -9.86 -6.79 -12.95
N SER A 53 -9.70 -6.96 -11.63
CA SER A 53 -8.54 -7.66 -11.05
C SER A 53 -8.44 -9.11 -11.53
N GLU A 54 -9.56 -9.83 -11.60
CA GLU A 54 -9.59 -11.20 -12.12
C GLU A 54 -9.13 -11.25 -13.60
N LEU A 55 -9.61 -10.32 -14.42
CA LEU A 55 -9.21 -10.22 -15.83
C LEU A 55 -7.73 -9.84 -16.00
N ILE A 56 -7.21 -8.96 -15.15
CA ILE A 56 -5.80 -8.56 -15.15
C ILE A 56 -4.91 -9.74 -14.76
N LEU A 57 -5.29 -10.54 -13.77
CA LEU A 57 -4.55 -11.73 -13.36
C LEU A 57 -4.38 -12.71 -14.52
N ASP A 58 -5.44 -12.97 -15.28
CA ASP A 58 -5.36 -13.83 -16.47
C ASP A 58 -4.42 -13.24 -17.53
N LYS A 59 -4.52 -11.94 -17.78
CA LYS A 59 -3.67 -11.21 -18.73
C LYS A 59 -2.21 -11.15 -18.29
N SER A 60 -1.92 -11.02 -17.00
CA SER A 60 -0.57 -10.86 -16.44
C SER A 60 0.36 -12.06 -16.74
N ASN A 61 -0.21 -13.22 -17.04
CA ASN A 61 0.56 -14.38 -17.50
C ASN A 61 1.31 -14.13 -18.82
N ASN A 62 0.85 -13.16 -19.63
CA ASN A 62 1.38 -12.90 -20.97
C ASN A 62 1.81 -11.44 -21.19
N ALA A 63 1.57 -10.56 -20.23
CA ALA A 63 1.88 -9.13 -20.35
C ALA A 63 2.35 -8.55 -19.01
N ASN A 64 3.18 -7.50 -19.06
CA ASN A 64 3.46 -6.69 -17.89
C ASN A 64 2.28 -5.73 -17.66
N VAL A 65 1.77 -5.68 -16.44
CA VAL A 65 0.64 -4.81 -16.09
C VAL A 65 1.12 -3.69 -15.18
N ILE A 66 0.73 -2.46 -15.50
CA ILE A 66 0.98 -1.27 -14.69
C ILE A 66 -0.37 -0.66 -14.36
N ILE A 67 -0.67 -0.50 -13.07
CA ILE A 67 -1.91 0.12 -12.60
C ILE A 67 -1.55 1.45 -11.95
N LEU A 68 -2.20 2.52 -12.37
CA LEU A 68 -2.12 3.84 -11.76
C LEU A 68 -3.39 4.05 -10.93
N ASP A 69 -3.24 4.29 -9.63
CA ASP A 69 -4.35 4.53 -8.71
C ASP A 69 -3.91 5.54 -7.64
N THR A 70 -4.84 6.24 -7.06
CA THR A 70 -4.61 7.14 -5.93
C THR A 70 -4.70 6.42 -4.60
N MET A 71 -5.31 5.22 -4.57
CA MET A 71 -5.53 4.42 -3.37
C MET A 71 -4.76 3.10 -3.40
N LEU A 72 -4.05 2.80 -2.33
CA LEU A 72 -3.31 1.55 -2.21
C LEU A 72 -4.23 0.32 -2.24
N ASN A 73 -5.40 0.41 -1.65
CA ASN A 73 -6.27 -0.77 -1.43
C ASN A 73 -6.94 -1.32 -2.69
N SER A 74 -6.98 -0.55 -3.76
CA SER A 74 -7.79 -0.87 -4.93
C SER A 74 -7.41 -2.16 -5.64
N PHE A 75 -6.10 -2.46 -5.72
CA PHE A 75 -5.58 -3.60 -6.49
C PHE A 75 -4.53 -4.41 -5.71
N ASN A 76 -4.60 -4.38 -4.38
CA ASN A 76 -3.62 -5.07 -3.51
C ASN A 76 -3.55 -6.58 -3.76
N SER A 77 -4.67 -7.20 -4.10
CA SER A 77 -4.73 -8.66 -4.32
C SER A 77 -3.92 -9.15 -5.51
N ILE A 78 -3.56 -8.25 -6.43
CA ILE A 78 -2.86 -8.58 -7.68
C ILE A 78 -1.51 -7.88 -7.85
N ALA A 79 -1.13 -6.98 -6.94
CA ALA A 79 0.09 -6.21 -7.06
C ALA A 79 1.31 -6.98 -6.52
N ASP A 80 2.29 -7.28 -7.37
CA ASP A 80 3.60 -7.81 -6.95
C ASP A 80 4.50 -6.72 -6.37
N LYS A 81 4.50 -5.55 -6.99
CA LYS A 81 5.34 -4.40 -6.63
C LYS A 81 4.55 -3.12 -6.61
N VAL A 82 4.95 -2.22 -5.73
CA VAL A 82 4.35 -0.91 -5.58
C VAL A 82 5.40 0.18 -5.73
N LEU A 83 5.09 1.18 -6.53
CA LEU A 83 5.81 2.44 -6.60
C LEU A 83 4.92 3.53 -6.00
N VAL A 84 5.34 4.11 -4.87
CA VAL A 84 4.65 5.25 -4.26
C VAL A 84 5.36 6.53 -4.64
N ILE A 85 4.60 7.47 -5.22
CA ILE A 85 5.06 8.81 -5.57
C ILE A 85 4.29 9.81 -4.70
N THR A 86 5.00 10.60 -3.91
CA THR A 86 4.42 11.65 -3.05
C THR A 86 5.06 12.97 -3.42
N ASP A 87 4.25 13.97 -3.75
CA ASP A 87 4.71 15.30 -4.13
C ASP A 87 5.76 15.28 -5.28
N GLY A 88 5.58 14.37 -6.25
CA GLY A 88 6.48 14.19 -7.40
C GLY A 88 7.78 13.45 -7.09
N ILE A 89 7.96 12.96 -5.87
CA ILE A 89 9.17 12.25 -5.42
C ILE A 89 8.82 10.78 -5.18
N LYS A 90 9.73 9.88 -5.61
CA LYS A 90 9.63 8.47 -5.27
C LYS A 90 9.80 8.27 -3.77
N SER A 91 8.72 7.93 -3.07
CA SER A 91 8.72 7.66 -1.62
C SER A 91 9.01 6.19 -1.30
N TYR A 92 8.56 5.27 -2.17
CA TYR A 92 8.79 3.84 -2.01
C TYR A 92 8.86 3.15 -3.37
N PHE A 93 9.62 2.06 -3.47
CA PHE A 93 9.55 1.09 -4.55
C PHE A 93 10.01 -0.28 -4.03
N GLY A 94 9.12 -1.25 -4.05
CA GLY A 94 9.40 -2.60 -3.55
C GLY A 94 8.17 -3.50 -3.62
N SER A 95 8.21 -4.62 -2.88
CA SER A 95 7.04 -5.49 -2.74
C SER A 95 5.94 -4.80 -1.92
N LEU A 96 4.69 -5.18 -2.17
CA LEU A 96 3.57 -4.72 -1.35
C LEU A 96 3.71 -5.21 0.09
N GLU A 97 4.17 -6.45 0.28
CA GLU A 97 4.39 -7.05 1.61
C GLU A 97 5.37 -6.23 2.45
N ASP A 98 6.53 -5.86 1.89
CA ASP A 98 7.51 -5.03 2.58
C ASP A 98 6.94 -3.64 2.94
N LEU A 99 6.12 -3.07 2.05
CA LEU A 99 5.46 -1.80 2.30
C LEU A 99 4.51 -1.89 3.50
N LEU A 100 3.70 -2.94 3.56
CA LEU A 100 2.74 -3.16 4.65
C LEU A 100 3.45 -3.44 5.98
N ILE A 101 4.60 -4.13 5.96
CA ILE A 101 5.45 -4.32 7.15
C ILE A 101 5.99 -2.98 7.63
N LEU A 102 6.53 -2.14 6.74
CA LEU A 102 7.07 -0.83 7.12
C LEU A 102 6.04 0.07 7.80
N LYS A 103 4.78 0.00 7.43
CA LYS A 103 3.69 0.74 8.07
C LYS A 103 3.47 0.36 9.55
N GLN A 104 3.81 -0.86 9.90
CA GLN A 104 3.63 -1.40 11.25
C GLN A 104 4.85 -1.21 12.15
N LEU A 105 5.93 -0.65 11.61
CA LEU A 105 7.18 -0.47 12.33
C LEU A 105 7.37 0.96 12.79
N THR A 106 7.79 1.10 14.05
CA THR A 106 8.09 2.39 14.68
C THR A 106 9.52 2.39 15.17
N ALA A 107 10.28 3.41 14.80
CA ALA A 107 11.61 3.66 15.28
C ALA A 107 11.56 4.60 16.50
N ILE A 108 12.30 4.23 17.54
CA ILE A 108 12.43 4.98 18.80
C ILE A 108 13.90 5.33 18.98
N ASN A 109 14.22 6.61 19.11
CA ASN A 109 15.56 7.07 19.44
C ASN A 109 15.68 7.23 20.96
N VAL A 110 16.65 6.55 21.56
CA VAL A 110 16.83 6.45 23.02
C VAL A 110 18.17 7.00 23.49
N SER A 111 18.25 7.37 24.77
CA SER A 111 19.49 7.90 25.37
C SER A 111 20.59 6.85 25.51
N SER A 112 20.23 5.57 25.66
CA SER A 112 21.17 4.46 25.83
C SER A 112 20.60 3.16 25.26
N GLN A 113 21.47 2.29 24.79
CA GLN A 113 21.14 0.92 24.39
C GLN A 113 21.63 -0.12 25.41
N GLU A 114 22.08 0.30 26.57
CA GLU A 114 22.56 -0.60 27.61
C GLU A 114 21.39 -1.36 28.25
N ASN A 115 21.57 -2.66 28.43
CA ASN A 115 20.62 -3.58 29.09
C ASN A 115 19.22 -3.62 28.42
N LEU A 116 19.09 -3.24 27.14
CA LEU A 116 17.80 -3.26 26.45
C LEU A 116 17.16 -4.67 26.42
N ASP A 117 17.96 -5.71 26.30
CA ASP A 117 17.47 -7.11 26.29
C ASP A 117 16.77 -7.49 27.62
N GLU A 118 17.26 -6.98 28.76
CA GLU A 118 16.63 -7.19 30.07
C GLU A 118 15.42 -6.30 30.27
N ILE A 119 15.50 -5.03 29.83
CA ILE A 119 14.45 -4.02 30.00
C ILE A 119 13.23 -4.35 29.14
N LEU A 120 13.48 -4.86 27.94
CA LEU A 120 12.45 -5.19 26.95
C LEU A 120 12.21 -6.70 26.85
N GLU A 121 12.53 -7.46 27.92
CA GLU A 121 12.28 -8.90 27.95
C GLU A 121 10.81 -9.20 27.60
N GLY A 122 10.61 -10.09 26.63
CA GLY A 122 9.29 -10.48 26.14
C GLY A 122 8.77 -9.64 24.96
N HIS A 123 9.44 -8.55 24.57
CA HIS A 123 9.11 -7.76 23.39
C HIS A 123 10.07 -8.05 22.24
N GLN A 124 9.55 -8.11 21.01
CA GLN A 124 10.38 -8.20 19.81
C GLN A 124 10.85 -6.81 19.39
N PHE A 125 12.14 -6.61 19.30
CA PHE A 125 12.74 -5.36 18.84
C PHE A 125 14.03 -5.62 18.05
N THR A 126 14.46 -4.62 17.28
CA THR A 126 15.73 -4.63 16.55
C THR A 126 16.53 -3.38 16.91
N ILE A 127 17.79 -3.55 17.27
CA ILE A 127 18.70 -2.46 17.57
C ILE A 127 19.40 -2.01 16.30
N TYR A 128 19.37 -0.71 16.04
CA TYR A 128 20.12 -0.06 14.98
C TYR A 128 21.23 0.83 15.54
N HIS A 129 22.14 1.25 14.67
CA HIS A 129 23.17 2.24 15.02
C HIS A 129 22.50 3.57 15.45
N ASN A 130 23.24 4.39 16.21
CA ASN A 130 22.79 5.70 16.68
C ASN A 130 21.66 5.69 17.73
N ASN A 131 21.67 4.71 18.63
CA ASN A 131 20.68 4.61 19.71
C ASN A 131 19.23 4.53 19.21
N GLU A 132 19.00 3.90 18.08
CA GLU A 132 17.69 3.67 17.52
C GLU A 132 17.28 2.21 17.72
N ILE A 133 16.07 1.98 18.22
CA ILE A 133 15.42 0.68 18.28
C ILE A 133 14.16 0.70 17.41
N VAL A 134 13.85 -0.42 16.80
CA VAL A 134 12.64 -0.57 15.98
C VAL A 134 11.75 -1.63 16.59
N VAL A 135 10.50 -1.30 16.77
CA VAL A 135 9.45 -2.15 17.34
C VAL A 135 8.21 -2.13 16.44
N ARG A 136 7.31 -3.07 16.65
CA ARG A 136 5.98 -3.01 16.06
C ARG A 136 5.13 -1.96 16.76
N GLU A 137 4.27 -1.28 16.02
CA GLU A 137 3.39 -0.23 16.54
C GLU A 137 2.47 -0.75 17.67
N GLU A 138 2.02 -2.00 17.56
CA GLU A 138 1.15 -2.65 18.54
C GLU A 138 1.74 -2.76 19.96
N VAL A 139 3.08 -2.79 20.08
CA VAL A 139 3.78 -2.88 21.38
C VAL A 139 4.46 -1.56 21.77
N LEU A 140 4.26 -0.50 21.01
CA LEU A 140 4.95 0.79 21.19
C LEU A 140 4.75 1.36 22.60
N GLU A 141 3.51 1.40 23.10
CA GLU A 141 3.19 1.98 24.41
C GLU A 141 3.89 1.21 25.54
N GLU A 142 3.89 -0.12 25.49
CA GLU A 142 4.50 -0.98 26.47
C GLU A 142 6.03 -0.81 26.49
N VAL A 143 6.64 -0.75 25.31
CA VAL A 143 8.08 -0.53 25.14
C VAL A 143 8.49 0.85 25.66
N VAL A 144 7.79 1.91 25.28
CA VAL A 144 8.07 3.27 25.76
C VAL A 144 7.94 3.35 27.28
N TYR A 145 6.91 2.73 27.85
CA TYR A 145 6.74 2.66 29.31
C TYR A 145 7.90 1.94 29.97
N ALA A 146 8.34 0.79 29.45
CA ALA A 146 9.46 0.02 30.00
C ALA A 146 10.77 0.82 29.96
N LEU A 147 11.05 1.54 28.87
CA LEU A 147 12.23 2.40 28.72
C LEU A 147 12.24 3.50 29.77
N LEU A 148 11.16 4.27 29.88
CA LEU A 148 11.04 5.39 30.82
C LEU A 148 11.12 4.93 32.27
N LYS A 149 10.51 3.79 32.61
CA LYS A 149 10.59 3.19 33.96
C LYS A 149 12.02 2.83 34.37
N ASN A 150 12.87 2.49 33.39
CA ASN A 150 14.29 2.17 33.61
C ASN A 150 15.23 3.38 33.36
N ASN A 151 14.71 4.60 33.38
CA ASN A 151 15.42 5.86 33.20
C ASN A 151 16.14 5.98 31.83
N ILE A 152 15.64 5.31 30.80
CA ILE A 152 16.08 5.51 29.43
C ILE A 152 15.18 6.60 28.82
N GLU A 153 15.77 7.71 28.47
CA GLU A 153 15.04 8.80 27.82
C GLU A 153 14.73 8.47 26.37
N VAL A 154 13.53 8.80 25.95
CA VAL A 154 13.05 8.68 24.57
C VAL A 154 13.11 10.06 23.93
N PHE A 155 13.98 10.24 22.92
CA PHE A 155 14.17 11.53 22.26
C PHE A 155 13.22 11.74 21.09
N GLN A 156 12.94 10.67 20.36
CA GLN A 156 12.09 10.72 19.16
C GLN A 156 11.39 9.38 18.95
N ILE A 157 10.15 9.45 18.51
CA ILE A 157 9.37 8.33 18.01
C ILE A 157 8.93 8.69 16.60
N ARG A 158 9.14 7.79 15.63
CA ARG A 158 8.70 7.98 14.24
C ARG A 158 8.21 6.66 13.65
N ASN A 159 7.05 6.68 13.03
CA ASN A 159 6.60 5.56 12.23
C ASN A 159 7.44 5.47 10.95
N LEU A 160 7.95 4.29 10.61
CA LEU A 160 8.82 4.10 9.43
C LEU A 160 8.04 4.25 8.13
N GLY A 161 6.73 4.01 8.15
CA GLY A 161 5.83 4.29 7.03
C GLY A 161 5.36 5.75 6.91
N GLU A 162 5.67 6.64 7.87
CA GLU A 162 5.14 8.02 7.91
C GLU A 162 5.52 8.86 6.69
N LYS A 163 6.70 8.63 6.12
CA LYS A 163 7.15 9.31 4.90
C LYS A 163 6.43 8.81 3.64
N ILE A 164 5.71 7.71 3.76
CA ILE A 164 4.96 7.08 2.68
C ILE A 164 3.51 7.47 2.90
N LYS A 165 3.07 8.59 2.30
CA LYS A 165 1.66 8.97 2.32
C LYS A 165 0.89 7.96 1.48
N LEU A 166 0.23 7.04 2.14
CA LEU A 166 -0.68 6.11 1.53
C LEU A 166 -2.11 6.62 1.74
N TYR A 167 -2.80 6.86 0.65
CA TYR A 167 -4.23 7.10 0.71
C TYR A 167 -4.91 5.73 0.86
N GLU A 168 -5.41 5.48 2.06
CA GLU A 168 -6.34 4.38 2.30
C GLU A 168 -7.73 5.01 2.18
N GLY A 169 -8.55 4.50 1.28
CA GLY A 169 -9.96 4.90 1.24
C GLY A 169 -10.57 4.69 2.62
N GLU A 170 -11.32 5.67 3.12
CA GLU A 170 -12.16 5.47 4.27
C GLU A 170 -13.04 4.25 3.95
N ALA A 171 -12.87 3.18 4.72
CA ALA A 171 -13.83 2.10 4.69
C ALA A 171 -15.14 2.74 5.15
N ASP A 172 -16.12 2.82 4.26
CA ASP A 172 -17.46 3.22 4.60
C ASP A 172 -17.93 2.34 5.77
N LEU A 173 -18.05 2.99 6.95
CA LEU A 173 -18.62 2.41 8.16
C LEU A 173 -20.15 2.30 8.01
#